data_a20c6078e1988d9e8345ce5cf4751f43
#
_entry.id   a20c6078e1988d9e8345ce5cf4751f43
#
_cell.length_a   1.000
_cell.length_b   1.000
_cell.length_c   1.000
_cell.angle_alpha   90.00
_cell.angle_beta   90.00
_cell.angle_gamma   90.00
#
_symmetry.space_group_name_H-M   'P 1'
#
loop_
_entity.id
_entity.type
_entity.pdbx_description
1 polymer ?
#
loop_
_entity_poly.entity_id
_entity_poly.type
_entity_poly.pdbx_seq_one_letter_code
_entity_poly.pdbx_strand_id
1 'polypeptide(L)'
;MIDTMVAASLLDENRRSYSLNALCYELLGVAKSEKLLHQAAADFGIDAKAEMWKMPAMFVGPYAQNDAEITLQLWNYLSVQLKREELTAVADLELDLLPCLVEMTWRGIRV
;
A
#
# COMPACT_ATOMS: atom_id res chain seq x y z
N MET A 1 2.01 -11.55 8.78
CA MET A 1 2.14 -10.49 7.76
C MET A 1 0.92 -9.60 7.79
N ILE A 2 1.10 -8.30 7.69
CA ILE A 2 0.01 -7.31 7.69
C ILE A 2 -0.05 -6.66 6.32
N ASP A 3 -1.24 -6.58 5.73
CA ASP A 3 -1.48 -5.93 4.45
C ASP A 3 -2.66 -4.95 4.57
N THR A 4 -2.39 -3.68 4.36
CA THR A 4 -3.39 -2.62 4.48
C THR A 4 -4.46 -2.69 3.38
N MET A 5 -4.15 -3.22 2.21
CA MET A 5 -5.14 -3.42 1.14
C MET A 5 -6.17 -4.47 1.54
N VAL A 6 -5.72 -5.58 2.12
CA VAL A 6 -6.61 -6.65 2.62
C VAL A 6 -7.47 -6.12 3.75
N ALA A 7 -6.89 -5.42 4.73
CA ALA A 7 -7.63 -4.83 5.85
C ALA A 7 -8.70 -3.83 5.36
N ALA A 8 -8.36 -2.98 4.42
CA ALA A 8 -9.30 -2.01 3.86
C ALA A 8 -10.44 -2.69 3.08
N SER A 9 -10.16 -3.78 2.37
CA SER A 9 -11.19 -4.52 1.62
C SER A 9 -12.21 -5.19 2.53
N LEU A 10 -11.81 -5.60 3.72
CA LEU A 10 -12.73 -6.16 4.72
C LEU A 10 -13.68 -5.11 5.31
N LEU A 11 -13.22 -3.88 5.44
CA LEU A 11 -14.04 -2.76 5.95
C LEU A 11 -15.01 -2.22 4.90
N ASP A 12 -14.59 -2.18 3.64
CA ASP A 12 -15.42 -1.72 2.53
C ASP A 12 -15.03 -2.46 1.24
N GLU A 13 -15.79 -3.48 0.91
CA GLU A 13 -15.59 -4.31 -0.29
C GLU A 13 -15.97 -3.64 -1.61
N ASN A 14 -16.67 -2.51 -1.53
CA ASN A 14 -17.22 -1.82 -2.71
C ASN A 14 -16.33 -0.67 -3.21
N ARG A 15 -15.15 -0.50 -2.67
CA ARG A 15 -14.23 0.56 -3.11
C ARG A 15 -13.69 0.27 -4.51
N ARG A 16 -13.52 1.33 -5.29
CA ARG A 16 -12.92 1.23 -6.63
C ARG A 16 -11.42 0.99 -6.61
N SER A 17 -10.74 1.43 -5.58
CA SER A 17 -9.29 1.31 -5.46
C SER A 17 -8.87 1.13 -4.00
N TYR A 18 -7.93 0.22 -3.79
CA TYR A 18 -7.27 -0.02 -2.51
C TYR A 18 -5.80 0.39 -2.55
N SER A 19 -5.41 1.23 -3.50
CA SER A 19 -4.06 1.76 -3.56
C SER A 19 -3.73 2.61 -2.33
N LEU A 20 -2.45 2.68 -1.96
CA LEU A 20 -2.02 3.47 -0.82
C LEU A 20 -2.45 4.94 -0.94
N ASN A 21 -2.33 5.53 -2.13
CA ASN A 21 -2.76 6.91 -2.38
C ASN A 21 -4.26 7.11 -2.15
N ALA A 22 -5.10 6.23 -2.70
CA ALA A 22 -6.56 6.33 -2.55
C ALA A 22 -6.99 6.18 -1.08
N LEU A 23 -6.44 5.19 -0.38
CA LEU A 23 -6.75 4.93 1.02
C LEU A 23 -6.31 6.09 1.93
N CYS A 24 -5.11 6.61 1.73
CA CYS A 24 -4.60 7.72 2.52
C CYS A 24 -5.40 8.99 2.31
N TYR A 25 -5.75 9.31 1.07
CA TYR A 25 -6.55 10.48 0.76
C TYR A 25 -7.94 10.43 1.40
N GLU A 26 -8.63 9.31 1.27
CA GLU A 26 -10.01 9.18 1.76
C GLU A 26 -10.12 8.95 3.27
N LEU A 27 -9.22 8.15 3.86
CA LEU A 27 -9.31 7.75 5.27
C LEU A 27 -8.51 8.63 6.21
N LEU A 28 -7.35 9.12 5.79
CA LEU A 28 -6.47 9.96 6.61
C LEU A 28 -6.54 11.43 6.22
N GLY A 29 -7.10 11.76 5.06
CA GLY A 29 -7.12 13.11 4.53
C GLY A 29 -5.73 13.62 4.12
N VAL A 30 -4.77 12.73 3.92
CA VAL A 30 -3.38 13.05 3.59
C VAL A 30 -3.09 12.70 2.15
N ALA A 31 -2.62 13.68 1.36
CA ALA A 31 -2.12 13.44 0.02
C ALA A 31 -0.66 12.99 0.08
N LYS A 32 -0.34 11.95 -0.67
CA LYS A 32 1.03 11.47 -0.80
C LYS A 32 1.85 12.48 -1.60
N SER A 33 2.97 12.94 -1.04
CA SER A 33 3.83 13.92 -1.73
C SER A 33 4.79 13.21 -2.68
N GLU A 34 4.54 13.34 -3.98
CA GLU A 34 5.40 12.83 -5.04
C GLU A 34 6.05 13.94 -5.87
N LYS A 35 5.84 15.20 -5.49
CA LYS A 35 6.27 16.37 -6.28
C LYS A 35 7.77 16.38 -6.52
N LEU A 36 8.56 16.15 -5.49
CA LEU A 36 10.03 16.15 -5.61
C LEU A 36 10.50 15.01 -6.53
N LEU A 37 9.89 13.83 -6.40
CA LEU A 37 10.20 12.67 -7.22
C LEU A 37 9.91 12.94 -8.70
N HIS A 38 8.71 13.46 -9.02
CA HIS A 38 8.33 13.77 -10.40
C HIS A 38 9.18 14.88 -11.01
N GLN A 39 9.51 15.88 -10.22
CA GLN A 39 10.37 16.98 -10.67
C GLN A 39 11.79 16.48 -10.99
N ALA A 40 12.37 15.66 -10.11
CA ALA A 40 13.68 15.06 -10.33
C ALA A 40 13.66 14.12 -11.56
N ALA A 41 12.63 13.32 -11.71
CA ALA A 41 12.49 12.44 -12.88
C ALA A 41 12.43 13.23 -14.20
N ALA A 42 11.71 14.35 -14.23
CA ALA A 42 11.67 15.23 -15.38
C ALA A 42 13.04 15.83 -15.71
N ASP A 43 13.82 16.25 -14.68
CA ASP A 43 15.17 16.76 -14.84
C ASP A 43 16.14 15.72 -15.40
N PHE A 44 15.96 14.44 -15.02
CA PHE A 44 16.75 13.32 -15.56
C PHE A 44 16.22 12.75 -16.87
N GLY A 45 15.06 13.22 -17.35
CA GLY A 45 14.45 12.74 -18.59
C GLY A 45 13.94 11.29 -18.53
N ILE A 46 13.49 10.83 -17.36
CA ILE A 46 13.02 9.47 -17.12
C ILE A 46 11.59 9.47 -16.57
N ASP A 47 10.93 8.32 -16.63
CA ASP A 47 9.63 8.11 -15.99
C ASP A 47 9.80 7.87 -14.48
N ALA A 48 9.09 8.67 -13.66
CA ALA A 48 9.21 8.62 -12.21
C ALA A 48 8.83 7.26 -11.60
N LYS A 49 7.86 6.57 -12.16
CA LYS A 49 7.38 5.28 -11.64
C LYS A 49 8.12 4.10 -12.24
N ALA A 50 8.26 4.07 -13.58
CA ALA A 50 8.85 2.95 -14.29
C ALA A 50 10.37 2.88 -14.14
N GLU A 51 11.04 4.04 -14.01
CA GLU A 51 12.50 4.16 -14.02
C GLU A 51 13.07 4.74 -12.72
N MET A 52 12.34 4.64 -11.62
CA MET A 52 12.76 5.17 -10.30
C MET A 52 14.11 4.63 -9.86
N TRP A 53 14.45 3.41 -10.22
CA TRP A 53 15.72 2.76 -9.90
C TRP A 53 16.95 3.48 -10.49
N LYS A 54 16.75 4.32 -11.51
CA LYS A 54 17.81 5.12 -12.11
C LYS A 54 18.12 6.41 -11.35
N MET A 55 17.28 6.80 -10.38
CA MET A 55 17.45 8.04 -9.66
C MET A 55 18.32 7.89 -8.42
N PRO A 56 19.09 8.95 -8.06
CA PRO A 56 19.84 8.99 -6.80
C PRO A 56 18.93 8.81 -5.58
N ALA A 57 19.46 8.18 -4.53
CA ALA A 57 18.75 7.93 -3.28
C ALA A 57 18.21 9.21 -2.61
N MET A 58 18.86 10.36 -2.80
CA MET A 58 18.42 11.63 -2.25
C MET A 58 17.03 12.08 -2.73
N PHE A 59 16.58 11.60 -3.88
CA PHE A 59 15.24 11.86 -4.42
C PHE A 59 14.26 10.76 -4.09
N VAL A 60 14.72 9.49 -4.09
CA VAL A 60 13.88 8.30 -3.85
C VAL A 60 13.71 8.02 -2.35
N GLY A 61 14.73 8.31 -1.54
CA GLY A 61 14.71 8.06 -0.10
C GLY A 61 13.55 8.72 0.64
N PRO A 62 13.36 10.05 0.52
CA PRO A 62 12.21 10.72 1.13
C PRO A 62 10.86 10.19 0.67
N TYR A 63 10.73 9.81 -0.60
CA TYR A 63 9.53 9.18 -1.14
C TYR A 63 9.25 7.83 -0.46
N ALA A 64 10.25 6.98 -0.37
CA ALA A 64 10.13 5.67 0.27
C ALA A 64 9.85 5.79 1.78
N GLN A 65 10.50 6.73 2.46
CA GLN A 65 10.26 7.00 3.88
C GLN A 65 8.82 7.45 4.12
N ASN A 66 8.31 8.37 3.30
CA ASN A 66 6.93 8.84 3.39
C ASN A 66 5.93 7.71 3.16
N ASP A 67 6.19 6.80 2.23
CA ASP A 67 5.36 5.62 1.99
C ASP A 67 5.28 4.72 3.23
N ALA A 68 6.41 4.47 3.87
CA ALA A 68 6.46 3.66 5.09
C ALA A 68 5.71 4.29 6.25
N GLU A 69 5.88 5.59 6.47
CA GLU A 69 5.21 6.33 7.54
C GLU A 69 3.68 6.35 7.34
N ILE A 70 3.24 6.64 6.13
CA ILE A 70 1.81 6.68 5.77
C ILE A 70 1.20 5.28 5.91
N THR A 71 1.90 4.23 5.50
CA THR A 71 1.42 2.85 5.63
C THR A 71 1.20 2.49 7.09
N LEU A 72 2.10 2.88 7.99
CA LEU A 72 1.94 2.64 9.42
C LEU A 72 0.75 3.41 10.00
N GLN A 73 0.59 4.68 9.63
CA GLN A 73 -0.56 5.48 10.05
C GLN A 73 -1.87 4.87 9.57
N LEU A 74 -1.90 4.42 8.33
CA LEU A 74 -3.06 3.75 7.74
C LEU A 74 -3.40 2.47 8.50
N TRP A 75 -2.42 1.67 8.83
CA TRP A 75 -2.63 0.45 9.64
C TRP A 75 -3.19 0.77 11.02
N ASN A 76 -2.67 1.79 11.69
CA ASN A 76 -3.19 2.21 12.99
C ASN A 76 -4.67 2.62 12.91
N TYR A 77 -5.05 3.33 11.87
CA TYR A 77 -6.45 3.67 11.62
C TYR A 77 -7.30 2.42 11.33
N LEU A 78 -6.86 1.59 10.40
CA LEU A 78 -7.62 0.40 9.97
C LEU A 78 -7.79 -0.60 11.11
N SER A 79 -6.77 -0.81 11.94
CA SER A 79 -6.84 -1.74 13.07
C SER A 79 -7.91 -1.34 14.09
N VAL A 80 -8.08 -0.05 14.33
CA VAL A 80 -9.15 0.48 15.19
C VAL A 80 -10.51 0.22 14.57
N GLN A 81 -10.67 0.48 13.27
CA GLN A 81 -11.93 0.24 12.56
C GLN A 81 -12.30 -1.25 12.51
N LEU A 82 -11.33 -2.13 12.30
CA LEU A 82 -11.55 -3.58 12.32
C LEU A 82 -12.06 -4.06 13.68
N LYS A 83 -11.54 -3.50 14.76
CA LYS A 83 -12.03 -3.80 16.12
C LYS A 83 -13.46 -3.31 16.32
N ARG A 84 -13.79 -2.11 15.86
CA ARG A 84 -15.15 -1.54 15.95
C ARG A 84 -16.18 -2.38 15.20
N GLU A 85 -15.82 -2.87 14.03
CA GLU A 85 -16.69 -3.70 13.17
C GLU A 85 -16.66 -5.19 13.55
N GLU A 86 -15.91 -5.57 14.57
CA GLU A 86 -15.74 -6.95 15.04
C GLU A 86 -15.18 -7.88 13.93
N LEU A 87 -14.29 -7.34 13.10
CA LEU A 87 -13.68 -8.05 11.97
C LEU A 87 -12.27 -8.56 12.25
N THR A 88 -11.77 -8.45 13.47
CA THR A 88 -10.37 -8.81 13.80
C THR A 88 -10.08 -10.30 13.49
N ALA A 89 -10.98 -11.20 13.82
CA ALA A 89 -10.80 -12.63 13.55
C ALA A 89 -10.76 -12.93 12.04
N VAL A 90 -11.62 -12.28 11.28
CA VAL A 90 -11.65 -12.41 9.81
C VAL A 90 -10.39 -11.81 9.20
N ALA A 91 -9.92 -10.67 9.71
CA ALA A 91 -8.68 -10.03 9.26
C ALA A 91 -7.47 -10.94 9.51
N ASP A 92 -7.37 -11.55 10.68
CA ASP A 92 -6.29 -12.49 11.00
C ASP A 92 -6.31 -13.69 10.06
N LEU A 93 -7.48 -14.24 9.77
CA LEU A 93 -7.64 -15.34 8.83
C LEU A 93 -7.19 -14.97 7.41
N GLU A 94 -7.63 -13.83 6.91
CA GLU A 94 -7.25 -13.35 5.57
C GLU A 94 -5.76 -13.06 5.45
N LEU A 95 -5.16 -12.45 6.47
CA LEU A 95 -3.73 -12.16 6.49
C LEU A 95 -2.89 -13.44 6.59
N ASP A 96 -3.33 -14.43 7.35
CA ASP A 96 -2.66 -15.73 7.43
C ASP A 96 -2.78 -16.53 6.12
N LEU A 97 -3.81 -16.27 5.34
CA LEU A 97 -4.01 -16.91 4.03
C LEU A 97 -3.04 -16.38 2.97
N LEU A 98 -2.56 -15.14 3.08
CA LEU A 98 -1.71 -14.52 2.06
C LEU A 98 -0.48 -15.35 1.70
N PRO A 99 0.32 -15.88 2.63
CA PRO A 99 1.46 -16.74 2.29
C PRO A 99 1.08 -17.96 1.46
N CYS A 100 -0.08 -18.56 1.77
CA CYS A 100 -0.62 -19.69 1.01
C CYS A 100 -0.95 -19.28 -0.43
N LEU A 101 -1.60 -18.14 -0.63
CA LEU A 101 -1.93 -17.62 -1.96
C LEU A 101 -0.68 -17.27 -2.78
N VAL A 102 0.33 -16.73 -2.14
CA VAL A 102 1.63 -16.45 -2.77
C VAL A 102 2.27 -17.75 -3.27
N GLU A 103 2.26 -18.80 -2.44
CA GLU A 103 2.81 -20.09 -2.83
C GLU A 103 2.02 -20.75 -3.95
N MET A 104 0.69 -20.68 -3.91
CA MET A 104 -0.16 -21.16 -4.99
C MET A 104 0.15 -20.46 -6.32
N THR A 105 0.33 -19.15 -6.29
CA THR A 105 0.70 -18.36 -7.46
C THR A 105 2.08 -18.77 -7.99
N TRP A 106 3.03 -19.01 -7.11
CA TRP A 106 4.37 -19.44 -7.47
C TRP A 106 4.39 -20.82 -8.13
N ARG A 107 3.64 -21.76 -7.60
CA ARG A 107 3.54 -23.13 -8.15
C ARG A 107 2.75 -23.18 -9.45
N GLY A 108 1.76 -22.32 -9.60
CA GLY A 108 0.88 -22.29 -10.75
C GLY A 108 -0.06 -23.49 -10.83
N ILE A 109 -0.69 -23.62 -11.99
CA ILE A 109 -1.61 -24.72 -12.31
C ILE A 109 -1.05 -25.51 -13.48
N ARG A 110 -1.03 -26.83 -13.34
CA ARG A 110 -0.66 -27.70 -14.45
C ARG A 110 -1.81 -27.79 -15.46
N VAL A 111 -1.50 -27.44 -16.68
CA VAL A 111 -2.46 -27.48 -17.79
C VAL A 111 -2.20 -28.74 -18.63
#